data_c62b8ebd500eda6f2c5f979ec075f864
#
_entry.id   c62b8ebd500eda6f2c5f979ec075f864
#
_cell.length_a   1.000
_cell.length_b   1.000
_cell.length_c   1.000
_cell.angle_alpha   90.00
_cell.angle_beta   90.00
_cell.angle_gamma   90.00
#
_symmetry.space_group_name_H-M   'P 1'
#
loop_
_entity.id
_entity.type
_entity.pdbx_description
1 polymer ?
#
loop_
_entity_poly.entity_id
_entity_poly.type
_entity_poly.pdbx_seq_one_letter_code
_entity_poly.pdbx_strand_id
1 'polypeptide(L)'
;MKKKVIAILLSAATVMSMMGCGGSGAAAPAAEAPAAEEAAPAEEAAPAEEAAAEEEAEPESIGSSVEGELSITIWDEGQREGLQQIVDDWSAESGVKATIQVVDWTNYWTLLEAGATGGELPDVFWMHSNVAQKYMENDQLLDLTDKIAASDKIDLKNYYEGIVNLYQSDGKQYAVPKDIDTIALWYNKTIFDEMGVEYPNDKWTWDDFAAAAKELTNDDHWGYAIAPGNNQEGYYNTIYSMGGYVISDDKKKSGMDDPNSIKGVKLFTDMIAEGSCPDLATVSETAPNELLCAGKVAMSINGSWMLAGYRDNEYAAANCDVAVLPYTKTPDDRVSIYNGLGWAAAANTKNPDAAWSLIEYLGSKEAQLKQAELGVTMSAYMGTSDAWVNSVDCFDLNGHMKMLDAKLVFRPYSRDTTVWEDMMIEKLQDAWTGDKPVEDVCKVIAEAMTEALAEE
;
A
#
# COMPACT_ATOMS: atom_id res chain seq x y z
N MET A 1 -5.73 17.65 41.84
CA MET A 1 -7.00 18.41 41.99
C MET A 1 -7.75 18.30 40.68
N LYS A 2 -8.96 17.74 40.73
CA LYS A 2 -10.04 17.66 39.74
C LYS A 2 -9.68 17.21 38.31
N LYS A 3 -9.79 15.90 38.05
CA LYS A 3 -9.94 15.25 36.74
C LYS A 3 -11.29 15.67 36.12
N LYS A 4 -11.28 16.17 34.88
CA LYS A 4 -12.48 16.31 34.07
C LYS A 4 -12.53 15.17 33.07
N VAL A 5 -13.50 14.29 33.28
CA VAL A 5 -13.91 13.26 32.31
C VAL A 5 -14.83 13.94 31.32
N ILE A 6 -14.50 13.90 30.03
CA ILE A 6 -15.40 14.30 28.94
C ILE A 6 -15.93 13.01 28.30
N ALA A 7 -17.23 12.78 28.51
CA ALA A 7 -17.99 11.74 27.85
C ALA A 7 -18.50 12.28 26.50
N ILE A 8 -18.15 11.64 25.39
CA ILE A 8 -18.70 11.92 24.08
C ILE A 8 -19.91 11.00 23.87
N LEU A 9 -21.07 11.61 23.74
CA LEU A 9 -22.37 10.96 23.44
C LEU A 9 -22.46 10.75 21.89
N LEU A 10 -22.59 9.51 21.47
CA LEU A 10 -23.04 9.15 20.12
C LEU A 10 -24.54 9.43 20.00
N SER A 11 -24.95 10.27 19.06
CA SER A 11 -26.35 10.49 18.68
C SER A 11 -26.66 9.72 17.41
N ALA A 12 -27.42 8.65 17.54
CA ALA A 12 -28.05 7.96 16.40
C ALA A 12 -29.27 8.77 15.92
N ALA A 13 -29.26 9.17 14.64
CA ALA A 13 -30.41 9.80 13.99
C ALA A 13 -31.21 8.75 13.20
N THR A 14 -32.37 8.41 13.72
CA THR A 14 -33.40 7.59 13.06
C THR A 14 -34.22 8.49 12.14
N VAL A 15 -34.26 8.21 10.84
CA VAL A 15 -35.16 8.88 9.90
C VAL A 15 -36.47 8.10 9.83
N MET A 16 -37.55 8.71 10.28
CA MET A 16 -38.92 8.25 10.10
C MET A 16 -39.55 8.91 8.87
N SER A 17 -39.97 8.10 7.90
CA SER A 17 -40.77 8.51 6.79
C SER A 17 -42.24 8.71 7.23
N MET A 18 -42.84 9.86 6.89
CA MET A 18 -44.29 10.06 6.93
C MET A 18 -44.82 10.47 5.57
N MET A 19 -45.78 9.67 5.11
CA MET A 19 -46.70 9.95 4.01
C MET A 19 -47.66 11.12 4.38
N GLY A 20 -47.94 11.97 3.41
CA GLY A 20 -49.04 12.94 3.47
C GLY A 20 -49.58 13.28 2.09
N CYS A 21 -50.86 12.94 1.86
CA CYS A 21 -51.65 13.10 0.67
C CYS A 21 -52.19 14.51 0.41
N GLY A 22 -52.51 14.80 -0.85
CA GLY A 22 -53.50 15.78 -1.32
C GLY A 22 -52.94 16.74 -2.37
N GLY A 23 -53.45 16.97 -3.56
CA GLY A 23 -54.63 16.61 -4.25
C GLY A 23 -54.87 17.59 -5.40
N SER A 24 -55.51 17.08 -6.51
CA SER A 24 -56.21 17.74 -7.60
C SER A 24 -55.38 18.47 -8.70
N GLY A 25 -55.58 18.28 -10.00
CA GLY A 25 -56.63 17.74 -10.81
C GLY A 25 -56.38 17.99 -12.31
N ALA A 26 -57.20 17.30 -13.11
CA ALA A 26 -57.58 17.48 -14.52
C ALA A 26 -56.78 16.67 -15.55
N ALA A 27 -57.33 15.63 -16.00
CA ALA A 27 -58.28 15.25 -17.04
C ALA A 27 -57.68 14.77 -18.37
N ALA A 28 -58.10 13.61 -18.71
CA ALA A 28 -57.82 12.63 -19.77
C ALA A 28 -58.00 13.11 -21.22
N PRO A 29 -57.88 12.25 -22.28
CA PRO A 29 -58.72 11.08 -22.45
C PRO A 29 -58.03 9.79 -22.99
N ALA A 30 -58.83 8.76 -22.89
CA ALA A 30 -58.63 7.35 -23.14
C ALA A 30 -58.52 6.93 -24.62
N ALA A 31 -57.90 5.73 -24.83
CA ALA A 31 -58.39 4.79 -25.87
C ALA A 31 -57.92 3.37 -25.45
N GLU A 32 -58.88 2.58 -25.15
CA GLU A 32 -59.31 1.24 -25.54
C GLU A 32 -58.33 0.07 -25.51
N ALA A 33 -58.73 -0.91 -24.70
CA ALA A 33 -58.34 -2.31 -24.75
C ALA A 33 -59.13 -3.11 -25.77
N PRO A 34 -58.68 -4.28 -26.20
CA PRO A 34 -59.56 -5.40 -26.16
C PRO A 34 -59.02 -6.67 -25.49
N ALA A 35 -60.01 -7.23 -24.76
CA ALA A 35 -60.45 -8.63 -24.62
C ALA A 35 -59.46 -9.75 -24.23
N ALA A 36 -59.97 -10.43 -23.22
CA ALA A 36 -59.52 -11.69 -22.61
C ALA A 36 -59.58 -12.88 -23.53
N GLU A 37 -58.62 -13.83 -23.32
CA GLU A 37 -58.86 -15.25 -23.68
C GLU A 37 -58.31 -16.15 -22.57
N GLU A 38 -59.00 -17.17 -22.32
CA GLU A 38 -59.18 -18.24 -21.36
C GLU A 38 -57.99 -18.87 -20.68
N ALA A 39 -58.25 -19.24 -19.45
CA ALA A 39 -57.40 -20.01 -18.55
C ALA A 39 -57.26 -21.49 -18.94
N ALA A 40 -56.07 -22.08 -18.75
CA ALA A 40 -55.85 -23.51 -18.59
C ALA A 40 -54.95 -23.77 -17.40
N PRO A 41 -54.94 -24.96 -16.78
CA PRO A 41 -54.88 -25.11 -15.36
C PRO A 41 -53.45 -25.19 -14.79
N ALA A 42 -53.39 -24.87 -13.49
CA ALA A 42 -52.20 -24.88 -12.63
C ALA A 42 -51.49 -26.22 -12.62
N GLU A 43 -50.20 -26.21 -12.92
CA GLU A 43 -49.23 -27.24 -12.56
C GLU A 43 -48.51 -26.82 -11.28
N GLU A 44 -48.45 -27.78 -10.39
CA GLU A 44 -47.98 -27.70 -9.00
C GLU A 44 -46.55 -27.17 -8.92
N ALA A 45 -46.32 -26.00 -8.30
CA ALA A 45 -45.02 -25.42 -8.06
C ALA A 45 -44.27 -26.22 -6.98
N ALA A 46 -43.10 -26.74 -7.33
CA ALA A 46 -42.12 -27.23 -6.40
C ALA A 46 -41.65 -26.13 -5.45
N PRO A 47 -41.28 -26.47 -4.21
CA PRO A 47 -40.86 -25.45 -3.23
C PRO A 47 -39.60 -24.72 -3.72
N ALA A 48 -39.62 -23.40 -3.62
CA ALA A 48 -38.47 -22.55 -3.81
C ALA A 48 -37.40 -22.95 -2.78
N GLU A 49 -36.24 -23.35 -3.26
CA GLU A 49 -35.01 -23.40 -2.45
C GLU A 49 -34.76 -21.97 -1.92
N GLU A 50 -34.85 -21.85 -0.62
CA GLU A 50 -34.42 -20.69 0.13
C GLU A 50 -32.93 -20.48 -0.18
N ALA A 51 -32.59 -19.43 -0.94
CA ALA A 51 -31.22 -18.99 -1.10
C ALA A 51 -30.73 -18.66 0.32
N ALA A 52 -29.84 -19.48 0.84
CA ALA A 52 -29.08 -19.16 2.03
C ALA A 52 -28.40 -17.83 1.78
N ALA A 53 -28.73 -16.83 2.59
CA ALA A 53 -27.93 -15.63 2.71
C ALA A 53 -26.51 -16.11 3.06
N GLU A 54 -25.52 -15.78 2.23
CA GLU A 54 -24.13 -15.86 2.64
C GLU A 54 -24.02 -14.94 3.86
N GLU A 55 -23.87 -15.57 5.00
CA GLU A 55 -23.46 -14.91 6.25
C GLU A 55 -22.08 -14.35 5.94
N GLU A 56 -21.97 -13.02 5.84
CA GLU A 56 -20.67 -12.36 5.80
C GLU A 56 -19.91 -12.84 7.04
N ALA A 57 -18.88 -13.66 6.83
CA ALA A 57 -18.03 -14.13 7.90
C ALA A 57 -17.44 -12.89 8.58
N GLU A 58 -17.77 -12.70 9.87
CA GLU A 58 -17.06 -11.73 10.70
C GLU A 58 -15.56 -12.00 10.55
N PRO A 59 -14.71 -10.96 10.37
CA PRO A 59 -13.28 -11.16 10.20
C PRO A 59 -12.76 -11.98 11.38
N GLU A 60 -12.16 -13.13 11.06
CA GLU A 60 -11.54 -13.98 12.07
C GLU A 60 -10.54 -13.12 12.87
N SER A 61 -10.64 -13.16 14.20
CA SER A 61 -9.73 -12.42 15.06
C SER A 61 -8.28 -12.81 14.75
N ILE A 62 -7.37 -11.83 14.64
CA ILE A 62 -5.94 -12.07 14.63
C ILE A 62 -5.58 -12.56 16.06
N GLY A 63 -5.75 -13.83 16.33
CA GLY A 63 -5.61 -14.39 17.67
C GLY A 63 -4.25 -15.06 17.87
N SER A 64 -3.80 -15.07 19.12
CA SER A 64 -2.62 -15.78 19.58
C SER A 64 -2.73 -17.29 19.34
N SER A 65 -1.61 -17.92 18.95
CA SER A 65 -1.51 -19.34 18.68
C SER A 65 -1.89 -20.23 19.86
N VAL A 66 -2.30 -21.45 19.51
CA VAL A 66 -2.38 -22.57 20.44
C VAL A 66 -0.94 -23.00 20.80
N GLU A 67 -0.72 -23.51 22.02
CA GLU A 67 0.59 -24.00 22.48
C GLU A 67 1.20 -24.98 21.45
N GLY A 68 2.38 -24.65 20.90
CA GLY A 68 3.07 -25.43 19.86
C GLY A 68 2.78 -25.05 18.41
N GLU A 69 2.05 -23.99 18.17
CA GLU A 69 1.81 -23.41 16.85
C GLU A 69 2.04 -21.90 16.89
N LEU A 70 2.62 -21.31 15.84
CA LEU A 70 2.80 -19.86 15.71
C LEU A 70 1.80 -19.28 14.72
N SER A 71 1.17 -18.18 15.09
CA SER A 71 0.41 -17.34 14.18
C SER A 71 1.31 -16.31 13.51
N ILE A 72 1.23 -16.23 12.17
CA ILE A 72 1.94 -15.23 11.38
C ILE A 72 0.89 -14.41 10.63
N THR A 73 0.96 -13.08 10.70
CA THR A 73 0.02 -12.23 9.98
C THR A 73 0.75 -11.27 9.04
N ILE A 74 0.29 -11.20 7.81
CA ILE A 74 0.78 -10.33 6.73
C ILE A 74 -0.42 -9.68 6.03
N TRP A 75 -0.17 -8.72 5.10
CA TRP A 75 -1.28 -8.07 4.38
C TRP A 75 -1.29 -8.31 2.86
N ASP A 76 -0.32 -9.01 2.30
CA ASP A 76 -0.18 -9.18 0.85
C ASP A 76 -0.36 -10.64 0.45
N GLU A 77 -1.51 -10.93 -0.19
CA GLU A 77 -1.81 -12.28 -0.67
C GLU A 77 -0.83 -12.75 -1.75
N GLY A 78 -0.33 -11.84 -2.59
CA GLY A 78 0.63 -12.18 -3.65
C GLY A 78 1.96 -12.72 -3.11
N GLN A 79 2.33 -12.36 -1.88
CA GLN A 79 3.55 -12.85 -1.24
C GLN A 79 3.35 -14.11 -0.40
N ARG A 80 2.09 -14.48 -0.11
CA ARG A 80 1.75 -15.55 0.83
C ARG A 80 2.35 -16.92 0.43
N GLU A 81 2.18 -17.32 -0.83
CA GLU A 81 2.62 -18.66 -1.27
C GLU A 81 4.14 -18.84 -1.13
N GLY A 82 4.92 -17.86 -1.61
CA GLY A 82 6.38 -17.91 -1.51
C GLY A 82 6.89 -17.85 -0.07
N LEU A 83 6.27 -17.00 0.76
CA LEU A 83 6.63 -16.92 2.19
C LEU A 83 6.22 -18.17 2.95
N GLN A 84 5.06 -18.79 2.64
CA GLN A 84 4.65 -20.04 3.28
C GLN A 84 5.64 -21.18 2.97
N GLN A 85 6.18 -21.26 1.75
CA GLN A 85 7.23 -22.23 1.43
C GLN A 85 8.47 -22.07 2.32
N ILE A 86 8.87 -20.84 2.61
CA ILE A 86 10.02 -20.54 3.50
C ILE A 86 9.68 -20.91 4.95
N VAL A 87 8.47 -20.62 5.39
CA VAL A 87 7.97 -20.98 6.73
C VAL A 87 7.84 -22.49 6.90
N ASP A 88 7.42 -23.20 5.85
CA ASP A 88 7.33 -24.67 5.86
C ASP A 88 8.70 -25.34 6.01
N ASP A 89 9.76 -24.78 5.37
CA ASP A 89 11.13 -25.27 5.56
C ASP A 89 11.55 -25.13 7.04
N TRP A 90 11.33 -23.93 7.63
CA TRP A 90 11.60 -23.74 9.06
C TRP A 90 10.77 -24.65 9.94
N SER A 91 9.49 -24.87 9.61
CA SER A 91 8.61 -25.78 10.36
C SER A 91 9.12 -27.22 10.33
N ALA A 92 9.66 -27.65 9.18
CA ALA A 92 10.27 -28.98 9.04
C ALA A 92 11.54 -29.14 9.89
N GLU A 93 12.35 -28.07 10.02
CA GLU A 93 13.57 -28.10 10.84
C GLU A 93 13.28 -27.99 12.33
N SER A 94 12.38 -27.07 12.72
CA SER A 94 12.09 -26.77 14.14
C SER A 94 11.11 -27.75 14.79
N GLY A 95 10.27 -28.40 13.98
CA GLY A 95 9.13 -29.21 14.45
C GLY A 95 7.93 -28.39 14.95
N VAL A 96 8.00 -27.04 14.85
CA VAL A 96 6.92 -26.12 15.24
C VAL A 96 6.09 -25.78 14.01
N LYS A 97 4.76 -25.85 14.10
CA LYS A 97 3.89 -25.38 13.03
C LYS A 97 3.79 -23.87 13.03
N ALA A 98 3.77 -23.28 11.84
CA ALA A 98 3.47 -21.88 11.64
C ALA A 98 2.65 -21.71 10.38
N THR A 99 1.61 -20.88 10.46
CA THR A 99 0.69 -20.63 9.33
C THR A 99 0.55 -19.13 9.11
N ILE A 100 0.67 -18.72 7.85
CA ILE A 100 0.48 -17.36 7.45
C ILE A 100 -1.01 -17.06 7.22
N GLN A 101 -1.54 -16.11 7.97
CA GLN A 101 -2.83 -15.49 7.74
C GLN A 101 -2.62 -14.19 6.97
N VAL A 102 -3.42 -13.98 5.92
CA VAL A 102 -3.43 -12.71 5.18
C VAL A 102 -4.65 -11.91 5.59
N VAL A 103 -4.45 -10.64 5.89
CA VAL A 103 -5.49 -9.66 6.17
C VAL A 103 -5.22 -8.45 5.31
N ASP A 104 -6.18 -7.95 4.55
CA ASP A 104 -5.97 -6.79 3.69
C ASP A 104 -5.44 -5.58 4.46
N TRP A 105 -4.75 -4.68 3.75
CA TRP A 105 -4.03 -3.54 4.34
C TRP A 105 -4.85 -2.74 5.35
N THR A 106 -6.10 -2.41 5.03
CA THR A 106 -6.95 -1.55 5.89
C THR A 106 -7.36 -2.27 7.16
N ASN A 107 -7.81 -3.52 7.03
CA ASN A 107 -8.22 -4.35 8.17
C ASN A 107 -7.03 -4.79 9.00
N TYR A 108 -5.86 -5.01 8.40
CA TYR A 108 -4.63 -5.40 9.10
C TYR A 108 -4.30 -4.46 10.26
N TRP A 109 -4.25 -3.16 9.99
CA TRP A 109 -3.91 -2.18 11.03
C TRP A 109 -5.00 -2.03 12.09
N THR A 110 -6.27 -2.12 11.69
CA THR A 110 -7.42 -2.09 12.60
C THR A 110 -7.38 -3.27 13.57
N LEU A 111 -7.14 -4.48 13.06
CA LEU A 111 -7.07 -5.70 13.88
C LEU A 111 -5.79 -5.73 14.73
N LEU A 112 -4.66 -5.28 14.19
CA LEU A 112 -3.41 -5.22 14.93
C LEU A 112 -3.50 -4.22 16.09
N GLU A 113 -4.15 -3.06 15.91
CA GLU A 113 -4.38 -2.08 16.98
C GLU A 113 -5.37 -2.59 18.05
N ALA A 114 -6.42 -3.28 17.62
CA ALA A 114 -7.33 -3.98 18.54
C ALA A 114 -6.61 -5.06 19.34
N GLY A 115 -5.78 -5.88 18.66
CA GLY A 115 -4.95 -6.92 19.28
C GLY A 115 -3.93 -6.35 20.26
N ALA A 116 -3.28 -5.23 19.94
CA ALA A 116 -2.36 -4.52 20.83
C ALA A 116 -3.06 -4.06 22.12
N THR A 117 -4.29 -3.55 21.99
CA THR A 117 -5.11 -3.10 23.13
C THR A 117 -5.64 -4.28 23.94
N GLY A 118 -6.07 -5.36 23.29
CA GLY A 118 -6.65 -6.56 23.91
C GLY A 118 -5.61 -7.56 24.43
N GLY A 119 -4.34 -7.42 24.07
CA GLY A 119 -3.29 -8.39 24.39
C GLY A 119 -3.35 -9.65 23.54
N GLU A 120 -3.87 -9.56 22.33
CA GLU A 120 -4.10 -10.67 21.37
C GLU A 120 -3.43 -10.40 20.00
N LEU A 121 -2.19 -9.86 20.03
CA LEU A 121 -1.38 -9.75 18.82
C LEU A 121 -0.98 -11.13 18.29
N PRO A 122 -0.79 -11.31 16.96
CA PRO A 122 -0.16 -12.50 16.39
C PRO A 122 1.25 -12.71 16.96
N ASP A 123 1.76 -13.93 16.96
CA ASP A 123 3.10 -14.20 17.49
C ASP A 123 4.18 -13.51 16.66
N VAL A 124 4.06 -13.57 15.32
CA VAL A 124 4.97 -12.92 14.37
C VAL A 124 4.14 -12.17 13.31
N PHE A 125 4.57 -10.98 12.95
CA PHE A 125 3.84 -10.16 11.99
C PHE A 125 4.74 -9.14 11.30
N TRP A 126 4.27 -8.62 10.17
CA TRP A 126 4.96 -7.53 9.49
C TRP A 126 4.79 -6.21 10.23
N MET A 127 5.88 -5.49 10.35
CA MET A 127 5.88 -4.12 10.86
C MET A 127 6.27 -3.15 9.74
N HIS A 128 5.64 -1.97 9.75
CA HIS A 128 5.80 -0.94 8.74
C HIS A 128 6.21 0.40 9.37
N SER A 129 6.93 1.25 8.62
CA SER A 129 7.42 2.56 9.05
C SER A 129 6.36 3.48 9.66
N ASN A 130 5.13 3.38 9.18
CA ASN A 130 4.03 4.28 9.61
C ASN A 130 3.69 4.18 11.09
N VAL A 131 3.87 3.01 11.68
CA VAL A 131 3.42 2.71 13.04
C VAL A 131 4.50 2.11 13.93
N ALA A 132 5.67 1.74 13.39
CA ALA A 132 6.73 1.04 14.11
C ALA A 132 7.11 1.76 15.41
N GLN A 133 7.29 3.09 15.36
CA GLN A 133 7.69 3.87 16.51
C GLN A 133 6.63 3.79 17.63
N LYS A 134 5.34 3.94 17.28
CA LYS A 134 4.22 3.83 18.24
C LYS A 134 4.21 2.46 18.93
N TYR A 135 4.44 1.38 18.18
CA TYR A 135 4.43 0.02 18.74
C TYR A 135 5.65 -0.23 19.64
N MET A 136 6.83 0.27 19.28
CA MET A 136 8.05 0.17 20.09
C MET A 136 7.91 0.94 21.40
N GLU A 137 7.44 2.20 21.37
CA GLU A 137 7.30 3.06 22.54
C GLU A 137 6.20 2.60 23.52
N ASN A 138 5.22 1.83 23.04
CA ASN A 138 4.15 1.28 23.88
C ASN A 138 4.40 -0.18 24.31
N ASP A 139 5.64 -0.66 24.22
CA ASP A 139 6.05 -2.01 24.64
C ASP A 139 5.22 -3.14 23.99
N GLN A 140 4.76 -2.94 22.73
CA GLN A 140 3.95 -3.94 22.04
C GLN A 140 4.80 -4.98 21.31
N LEU A 141 6.08 -4.66 21.03
CA LEU A 141 7.01 -5.52 20.32
C LEU A 141 8.00 -6.20 21.26
N LEU A 142 8.34 -7.44 20.96
CA LEU A 142 9.38 -8.18 21.65
C LEU A 142 10.75 -7.53 21.38
N ASP A 143 11.50 -7.25 22.44
CA ASP A 143 12.90 -6.81 22.37
C ASP A 143 13.78 -7.97 21.84
N LEU A 144 14.35 -7.79 20.67
CA LEU A 144 15.18 -8.79 19.99
C LEU A 144 16.68 -8.54 20.19
N THR A 145 17.09 -7.50 20.91
CA THR A 145 18.48 -7.01 21.03
C THR A 145 19.44 -8.11 21.45
N ASP A 146 19.17 -8.75 22.57
CA ASP A 146 20.06 -9.80 23.11
C ASP A 146 20.01 -11.07 22.25
N LYS A 147 18.87 -11.36 21.65
CA LYS A 147 18.68 -12.51 20.76
C LYS A 147 19.48 -12.31 19.46
N ILE A 148 19.46 -11.13 18.87
CA ILE A 148 20.28 -10.77 17.70
C ILE A 148 21.75 -10.81 18.04
N ALA A 149 22.16 -10.26 19.20
CA ALA A 149 23.55 -10.25 19.61
C ALA A 149 24.14 -11.65 19.85
N ALA A 150 23.28 -12.62 20.19
CA ALA A 150 23.66 -14.02 20.39
C ALA A 150 23.53 -14.89 19.12
N SER A 151 22.91 -14.37 18.05
CA SER A 151 22.66 -15.10 16.81
C SER A 151 23.95 -15.26 15.99
N ASP A 152 24.10 -16.42 15.38
CA ASP A 152 25.12 -16.69 14.36
C ASP A 152 24.57 -16.53 12.91
N LYS A 153 23.26 -16.31 12.76
CA LYS A 153 22.60 -16.11 11.47
C LYS A 153 22.32 -14.65 11.14
N ILE A 154 22.13 -13.80 12.15
CA ILE A 154 21.78 -12.39 11.99
C ILE A 154 22.95 -11.48 12.34
N ASP A 155 23.52 -10.81 11.33
CA ASP A 155 24.40 -9.64 11.52
C ASP A 155 23.74 -8.46 10.82
N LEU A 156 23.24 -7.49 11.60
CA LEU A 156 22.52 -6.32 11.08
C LEU A 156 23.33 -5.48 10.10
N LYS A 157 24.66 -5.62 10.07
CA LYS A 157 25.51 -4.96 9.07
C LYS A 157 25.31 -5.49 7.64
N ASN A 158 24.68 -6.64 7.50
CA ASN A 158 24.36 -7.22 6.19
C ASN A 158 23.05 -6.69 5.59
N TYR A 159 22.37 -5.77 6.29
CA TYR A 159 21.12 -5.17 5.85
C TYR A 159 21.27 -3.67 5.59
N TYR A 160 20.33 -3.09 4.88
CA TYR A 160 20.32 -1.64 4.64
C TYR A 160 20.11 -0.87 5.95
N GLU A 161 21.07 -0.01 6.29
CA GLU A 161 21.12 0.70 7.57
C GLU A 161 19.84 1.48 7.88
N GLY A 162 19.24 2.13 6.89
CA GLY A 162 17.98 2.87 7.05
C GLY A 162 16.81 2.00 7.54
N ILE A 163 16.75 0.74 7.08
CA ILE A 163 15.70 -0.20 7.50
C ILE A 163 16.01 -0.76 8.88
N VAL A 164 17.28 -1.07 9.17
CA VAL A 164 17.70 -1.50 10.51
C VAL A 164 17.33 -0.43 11.55
N ASN A 165 17.68 0.83 11.28
CA ASN A 165 17.44 1.96 12.18
C ASN A 165 15.96 2.26 12.40
N LEU A 166 15.12 1.96 11.41
CA LEU A 166 13.66 2.13 11.51
C LEU A 166 13.05 1.37 12.69
N TYR A 167 13.58 0.17 12.95
CA TYR A 167 13.09 -0.75 13.98
C TYR A 167 13.91 -0.69 15.27
N GLN A 168 14.57 0.45 15.49
CA GLN A 168 15.29 0.74 16.74
C GLN A 168 14.60 1.84 17.55
N SER A 169 14.55 1.63 18.85
CA SER A 169 14.14 2.64 19.82
C SER A 169 14.94 2.43 21.11
N ASP A 170 15.45 3.52 21.71
CA ASP A 170 16.20 3.51 22.98
C ASP A 170 17.36 2.50 23.02
N GLY A 171 18.04 2.30 21.88
CA GLY A 171 19.17 1.38 21.75
C GLY A 171 18.78 -0.11 21.68
N LYS A 172 17.52 -0.41 21.51
CA LYS A 172 16.96 -1.74 21.34
C LYS A 172 16.52 -1.97 19.91
N GLN A 173 16.59 -3.22 19.44
CA GLN A 173 16.11 -3.69 18.13
C GLN A 173 14.83 -4.50 18.31
N TYR A 174 13.77 -4.16 17.58
CA TYR A 174 12.45 -4.77 17.73
C TYR A 174 11.97 -5.57 16.52
N ALA A 175 12.67 -5.46 15.40
CA ALA A 175 12.39 -6.29 14.22
C ALA A 175 13.66 -6.60 13.44
N VAL A 176 13.64 -7.68 12.67
CA VAL A 176 14.67 -8.03 11.68
C VAL A 176 14.15 -7.58 10.30
N PRO A 177 14.94 -6.83 9.52
CA PRO A 177 14.53 -6.39 8.19
C PRO A 177 14.13 -7.55 7.27
N LYS A 178 12.97 -7.46 6.64
CA LYS A 178 12.43 -8.44 5.70
C LYS A 178 12.81 -8.12 4.26
N ASP A 179 12.59 -6.88 3.85
CA ASP A 179 12.76 -6.44 2.46
C ASP A 179 13.28 -5.00 2.38
N ILE A 180 13.62 -4.61 1.19
CA ILE A 180 13.77 -3.23 0.74
C ILE A 180 12.92 -3.06 -0.49
N ASP A 181 12.27 -1.93 -0.62
CA ASP A 181 11.53 -1.60 -1.83
C ASP A 181 12.16 -0.43 -2.59
N THR A 182 11.83 -0.31 -3.85
CA THR A 182 12.06 0.86 -4.69
C THR A 182 10.82 1.11 -5.53
N ILE A 183 10.65 2.36 -5.92
CA ILE A 183 9.58 2.78 -6.81
C ILE A 183 10.12 2.89 -8.23
N ALA A 184 9.37 2.38 -9.20
CA ALA A 184 9.73 2.39 -10.62
C ALA A 184 8.52 2.70 -11.50
N LEU A 185 8.77 2.96 -12.79
CA LEU A 185 7.76 3.25 -13.78
C LEU A 185 7.38 1.97 -14.52
N TRP A 186 6.22 1.42 -14.25
CA TRP A 186 5.62 0.33 -15.00
C TRP A 186 4.91 0.87 -16.23
N TYR A 187 5.05 0.23 -17.37
CA TYR A 187 4.49 0.69 -18.63
C TYR A 187 3.98 -0.46 -19.50
N ASN A 188 2.98 -0.18 -20.30
CA ASN A 188 2.32 -1.12 -21.21
C ASN A 188 2.92 -1.01 -22.60
N LYS A 189 3.79 -1.95 -22.98
CA LYS A 189 4.47 -2.00 -24.29
C LYS A 189 3.49 -1.96 -25.47
N THR A 190 2.37 -2.67 -25.34
CA THR A 190 1.37 -2.75 -26.41
C THR A 190 0.75 -1.39 -26.69
N ILE A 191 0.37 -0.62 -25.65
CA ILE A 191 -0.16 0.74 -25.83
C ILE A 191 0.89 1.66 -26.46
N PHE A 192 2.14 1.61 -25.99
CA PHE A 192 3.23 2.39 -26.57
C PHE A 192 3.47 2.08 -28.05
N ASP A 193 3.48 0.80 -28.42
CA ASP A 193 3.66 0.34 -29.81
C ASP A 193 2.50 0.78 -30.71
N GLU A 194 1.25 0.63 -30.24
CA GLU A 194 0.04 1.02 -30.98
C GLU A 194 -0.03 2.53 -31.21
N MET A 195 0.42 3.33 -30.24
CA MET A 195 0.45 4.79 -30.35
C MET A 195 1.72 5.33 -31.02
N GLY A 196 2.75 4.47 -31.23
CA GLY A 196 4.01 4.85 -31.87
C GLY A 196 4.89 5.75 -30.98
N VAL A 197 4.73 5.69 -29.66
CA VAL A 197 5.52 6.42 -28.68
C VAL A 197 6.73 5.60 -28.25
N GLU A 198 7.91 6.23 -28.08
CA GLU A 198 9.10 5.54 -27.59
C GLU A 198 8.94 5.13 -26.13
N TYR A 199 9.41 3.93 -25.77
CA TYR A 199 9.39 3.41 -24.41
C TYR A 199 10.13 4.31 -23.42
N PRO A 200 9.71 4.33 -22.12
CA PRO A 200 10.45 5.01 -21.07
C PRO A 200 11.90 4.52 -21.01
N ASN A 201 12.83 5.43 -20.77
CA ASN A 201 14.24 5.11 -20.71
C ASN A 201 15.00 5.97 -19.68
N ASP A 202 16.29 5.70 -19.52
CA ASP A 202 17.15 6.34 -18.50
C ASP A 202 17.31 7.87 -18.68
N LYS A 203 16.80 8.45 -19.77
CA LYS A 203 16.94 9.89 -20.08
C LYS A 203 15.64 10.68 -19.87
N TRP A 204 14.56 10.00 -19.57
CA TRP A 204 13.27 10.67 -19.38
C TRP A 204 13.30 11.63 -18.19
N THR A 205 12.82 12.83 -18.46
CA THR A 205 12.48 13.82 -17.45
C THR A 205 11.00 13.69 -17.07
N TRP A 206 10.60 14.34 -15.97
CA TRP A 206 9.17 14.43 -15.60
C TRP A 206 8.35 15.19 -16.66
N ASP A 207 8.99 16.09 -17.44
CA ASP A 207 8.33 16.77 -18.56
C ASP A 207 8.11 15.79 -19.73
N ASP A 208 9.10 14.92 -20.03
CA ASP A 208 8.94 13.86 -21.05
C ASP A 208 7.85 12.86 -20.63
N PHE A 209 7.80 12.50 -19.36
CA PHE A 209 6.75 11.63 -18.81
C PHE A 209 5.35 12.21 -19.01
N ALA A 210 5.15 13.49 -18.65
CA ALA A 210 3.86 14.16 -18.82
C ALA A 210 3.48 14.29 -20.31
N ALA A 211 4.44 14.61 -21.17
CA ALA A 211 4.24 14.69 -22.61
C ALA A 211 3.83 13.34 -23.21
N ALA A 212 4.54 12.25 -22.82
CA ALA A 212 4.20 10.90 -23.25
C ALA A 212 2.83 10.46 -22.73
N ALA A 213 2.49 10.76 -21.47
CA ALA A 213 1.16 10.44 -20.93
C ALA A 213 0.05 11.11 -21.74
N LYS A 214 0.24 12.34 -22.15
CA LYS A 214 -0.71 13.05 -23.02
C LYS A 214 -0.84 12.42 -24.39
N GLU A 215 0.29 12.05 -25.02
CA GLU A 215 0.32 11.41 -26.34
C GLU A 215 -0.31 10.01 -26.31
N LEU A 216 -0.14 9.27 -25.20
CA LEU A 216 -0.67 7.93 -24.98
C LEU A 216 -2.14 7.91 -24.53
N THR A 217 -2.81 9.06 -24.42
CA THR A 217 -4.23 9.13 -24.03
C THR A 217 -5.15 9.19 -25.21
N ASN A 218 -6.20 8.37 -25.20
CA ASN A 218 -7.28 8.35 -26.19
C ASN A 218 -8.62 7.94 -25.53
N ASP A 219 -9.61 7.57 -26.34
CA ASP A 219 -10.94 7.17 -25.83
C ASP A 219 -10.93 5.80 -25.12
N ASP A 220 -9.91 4.96 -25.30
CA ASP A 220 -9.83 3.59 -24.79
C ASP A 220 -8.99 3.48 -23.51
N HIS A 221 -8.00 4.36 -23.34
CA HIS A 221 -7.08 4.34 -22.20
C HIS A 221 -6.47 5.72 -21.90
N TRP A 222 -6.02 5.90 -20.66
CA TRP A 222 -5.24 7.06 -20.22
C TRP A 222 -3.74 6.79 -20.34
N GLY A 223 -2.95 7.86 -20.43
CA GLY A 223 -1.49 7.75 -20.45
C GLY A 223 -0.88 7.36 -19.11
N TYR A 224 -1.49 7.79 -18.00
CA TYR A 224 -1.02 7.50 -16.64
C TYR A 224 -2.20 7.48 -15.67
N ALA A 225 -2.05 6.77 -14.55
CA ALA A 225 -2.94 6.89 -13.40
C ALA A 225 -2.15 7.07 -12.11
N ILE A 226 -2.50 8.10 -11.32
CA ILE A 226 -1.90 8.34 -10.00
C ILE A 226 -2.57 7.50 -8.92
N ALA A 227 -1.79 7.09 -7.92
CA ALA A 227 -2.29 6.50 -6.67
C ALA A 227 -2.48 7.61 -5.61
N PRO A 228 -3.66 8.25 -5.49
CA PRO A 228 -3.83 9.41 -4.62
C PRO A 228 -3.80 9.07 -3.13
N GLY A 229 -4.09 7.82 -2.78
CA GLY A 229 -4.05 7.31 -1.42
C GLY A 229 -2.74 6.61 -1.04
N ASN A 230 -1.82 6.40 -1.98
CA ASN A 230 -0.49 5.82 -1.72
C ASN A 230 0.60 6.83 -2.06
N ASN A 231 1.07 7.57 -1.07
CA ASN A 231 2.03 8.65 -1.24
C ASN A 231 3.38 8.16 -1.77
N GLN A 232 3.80 6.96 -1.39
CA GLN A 232 5.07 6.35 -1.80
C GLN A 232 5.06 6.02 -3.30
N GLU A 233 3.97 5.52 -3.84
CA GLU A 233 3.78 5.26 -5.28
C GLU A 233 3.31 6.51 -6.04
N GLY A 234 2.87 7.53 -5.33
CA GLY A 234 2.37 8.79 -5.88
C GLY A 234 3.43 9.90 -5.88
N TYR A 235 3.05 11.01 -5.28
CA TYR A 235 3.73 12.30 -5.39
C TYR A 235 4.98 12.48 -4.51
N TYR A 236 5.33 11.59 -3.59
CA TYR A 236 6.55 11.74 -2.82
C TYR A 236 7.80 11.71 -3.72
N ASN A 237 7.84 10.83 -4.71
CA ASN A 237 8.97 10.74 -5.65
C ASN A 237 9.18 12.06 -6.41
N THR A 238 8.13 12.70 -6.89
CA THR A 238 8.20 13.97 -7.61
C THR A 238 8.56 15.13 -6.70
N ILE A 239 8.02 15.18 -5.48
CA ILE A 239 8.39 16.21 -4.48
C ILE A 239 9.90 16.23 -4.27
N TYR A 240 10.49 15.08 -3.94
CA TYR A 240 11.93 15.00 -3.66
C TYR A 240 12.80 15.13 -4.92
N SER A 241 12.35 14.65 -6.07
CA SER A 241 13.04 14.83 -7.36
C SER A 241 13.08 16.30 -7.78
N MET A 242 12.06 17.08 -7.46
CA MET A 242 12.01 18.54 -7.73
C MET A 242 12.75 19.37 -6.68
N GLY A 243 13.32 18.72 -5.64
CA GLY A 243 14.09 19.38 -4.59
C GLY A 243 13.26 19.94 -3.44
N GLY A 244 12.01 19.49 -3.32
CA GLY A 244 11.15 19.72 -2.14
C GLY A 244 11.36 18.67 -1.06
N TYR A 245 10.50 18.66 -0.06
CA TYR A 245 10.49 17.67 1.02
C TYR A 245 9.09 17.59 1.65
N VAL A 246 8.76 16.48 2.29
CA VAL A 246 7.49 16.26 2.98
C VAL A 246 7.60 16.66 4.45
N ILE A 247 8.64 16.18 5.13
CA ILE A 247 8.93 16.45 6.54
C ILE A 247 10.41 16.84 6.68
N SER A 248 10.73 17.78 7.55
CA SER A 248 12.11 18.17 7.86
C SER A 248 12.88 17.04 8.53
N ASP A 249 14.22 17.06 8.40
CA ASP A 249 15.11 16.02 8.96
C ASP A 249 14.95 15.88 10.49
N ASP A 250 14.65 16.97 11.19
CA ASP A 250 14.38 16.97 12.63
C ASP A 250 12.94 16.59 12.98
N LYS A 251 12.12 16.26 11.98
CA LYS A 251 10.72 15.84 12.10
C LYS A 251 9.80 16.84 12.80
N LYS A 252 10.10 18.14 12.71
CA LYS A 252 9.33 19.20 13.41
C LYS A 252 8.50 20.08 12.50
N LYS A 253 8.71 19.97 11.20
CA LYS A 253 8.09 20.87 10.23
C LYS A 253 7.73 20.13 8.96
N SER A 254 6.54 20.43 8.43
CA SER A 254 6.16 20.04 7.08
C SER A 254 6.84 20.91 6.03
N GLY A 255 7.18 20.32 4.89
CA GLY A 255 7.66 21.00 3.70
C GLY A 255 6.65 21.07 2.57
N MET A 256 5.39 20.74 2.82
CA MET A 256 4.37 20.72 1.77
C MET A 256 4.10 22.10 1.17
N ASP A 257 4.37 23.20 1.89
CA ASP A 257 4.29 24.59 1.38
C ASP A 257 5.55 25.04 0.64
N ASP A 258 6.61 24.23 0.55
CA ASP A 258 7.79 24.55 -0.25
C ASP A 258 7.41 24.63 -1.74
N PRO A 259 7.87 25.64 -2.50
CA PRO A 259 7.53 25.76 -3.91
C PRO A 259 7.90 24.55 -4.76
N ASN A 260 8.92 23.78 -4.40
CA ASN A 260 9.31 22.57 -5.12
C ASN A 260 8.41 21.37 -4.74
N SER A 261 7.97 21.30 -3.48
CA SER A 261 6.99 20.30 -3.05
C SER A 261 5.65 20.50 -3.77
N ILE A 262 5.19 21.76 -3.83
CA ILE A 262 3.98 22.13 -4.59
C ILE A 262 4.11 21.74 -6.07
N LYS A 263 5.25 21.95 -6.71
CA LYS A 263 5.49 21.52 -8.10
C LYS A 263 5.38 20.01 -8.26
N GLY A 264 5.89 19.23 -7.28
CA GLY A 264 5.81 17.79 -7.30
C GLY A 264 4.38 17.26 -7.30
N VAL A 265 3.50 17.87 -6.50
CA VAL A 265 2.06 17.55 -6.47
C VAL A 265 1.37 18.07 -7.74
N LYS A 266 1.73 19.30 -8.17
CA LYS A 266 1.11 19.98 -9.30
C LYS A 266 1.26 19.25 -10.62
N LEU A 267 2.34 18.52 -10.83
CA LEU A 267 2.52 17.67 -12.01
C LEU A 267 1.28 16.78 -12.24
N PHE A 268 0.81 16.13 -11.22
CA PHE A 268 -0.32 15.20 -11.34
C PHE A 268 -1.67 15.91 -11.37
N THR A 269 -1.86 17.01 -10.64
CA THR A 269 -3.11 17.80 -10.77
C THR A 269 -3.27 18.38 -12.16
N ASP A 270 -2.17 18.81 -12.80
CA ASP A 270 -2.18 19.29 -14.18
C ASP A 270 -2.53 18.14 -15.16
N MET A 271 -1.98 16.94 -14.98
CA MET A 271 -2.29 15.77 -15.80
C MET A 271 -3.75 15.31 -15.68
N ILE A 272 -4.35 15.40 -14.49
CA ILE A 272 -5.78 15.15 -14.28
C ILE A 272 -6.60 16.22 -14.99
N ALA A 273 -6.26 17.49 -14.80
CA ALA A 273 -6.99 18.61 -15.39
C ALA A 273 -6.97 18.63 -16.94
N GLU A 274 -5.89 18.15 -17.55
CA GLU A 274 -5.79 18.02 -19.01
C GLU A 274 -6.30 16.68 -19.57
N GLY A 275 -6.68 15.73 -18.69
CA GLY A 275 -7.30 14.46 -19.06
C GLY A 275 -6.32 13.33 -19.42
N SER A 276 -5.00 13.50 -19.23
CA SER A 276 -4.01 12.44 -19.46
C SER A 276 -3.89 11.45 -18.28
N CYS A 277 -4.50 11.80 -17.15
CA CYS A 277 -4.71 10.95 -15.99
C CYS A 277 -6.22 10.89 -15.67
N PRO A 278 -6.80 9.75 -15.28
CA PRO A 278 -8.19 9.67 -14.89
C PRO A 278 -8.47 10.54 -13.65
N ASP A 279 -9.74 10.89 -13.48
CA ASP A 279 -10.19 11.66 -12.32
C ASP A 279 -10.15 10.84 -11.02
N LEU A 280 -10.30 11.53 -9.88
CA LEU A 280 -10.26 10.93 -8.56
C LEU A 280 -11.33 9.83 -8.38
N ALA A 281 -12.53 9.99 -8.96
CA ALA A 281 -13.59 8.99 -8.85
C ALA A 281 -13.17 7.67 -9.51
N THR A 282 -12.62 7.74 -10.70
CA THR A 282 -12.13 6.56 -11.44
C THR A 282 -11.03 5.81 -10.66
N VAL A 283 -10.01 6.50 -10.16
CA VAL A 283 -8.90 5.85 -9.42
C VAL A 283 -9.29 5.43 -8.00
N SER A 284 -10.41 5.91 -7.48
CA SER A 284 -11.00 5.43 -6.21
C SER A 284 -11.81 4.15 -6.39
N GLU A 285 -12.39 3.94 -7.58
CA GLU A 285 -13.13 2.71 -7.93
C GLU A 285 -12.19 1.60 -8.39
N THR A 286 -11.13 1.95 -9.13
CA THR A 286 -10.18 0.99 -9.70
C THR A 286 -8.76 1.50 -9.51
N ALA A 287 -7.96 0.77 -8.75
CA ALA A 287 -6.60 1.16 -8.43
C ALA A 287 -5.70 1.27 -9.69
N PRO A 288 -4.69 2.16 -9.71
CA PRO A 288 -3.81 2.35 -10.88
C PRO A 288 -3.14 1.08 -11.39
N ASN A 289 -2.71 0.19 -10.51
CA ASN A 289 -2.15 -1.11 -10.85
C ASN A 289 -3.19 -2.04 -11.52
N GLU A 290 -4.44 -1.99 -11.09
CA GLU A 290 -5.54 -2.76 -11.72
C GLU A 290 -5.87 -2.19 -13.09
N LEU A 291 -5.87 -0.86 -13.25
CA LEU A 291 -6.02 -0.21 -14.55
C LEU A 291 -4.90 -0.60 -15.53
N LEU A 292 -3.65 -0.71 -15.04
CA LEU A 292 -2.52 -1.20 -15.84
C LEU A 292 -2.73 -2.66 -16.25
N CYS A 293 -3.11 -3.52 -15.31
CA CYS A 293 -3.43 -4.94 -15.54
C CYS A 293 -4.61 -5.17 -16.49
N ALA A 294 -5.49 -4.18 -16.60
CA ALA A 294 -6.64 -4.21 -17.52
C ALA A 294 -6.35 -3.53 -18.88
N GLY A 295 -5.14 -3.01 -19.10
CA GLY A 295 -4.79 -2.26 -20.32
C GLY A 295 -5.53 -0.93 -20.47
N LYS A 296 -5.93 -0.33 -19.35
CA LYS A 296 -6.66 0.94 -19.31
C LYS A 296 -5.77 2.15 -19.06
N VAL A 297 -4.53 1.93 -18.66
CA VAL A 297 -3.50 2.98 -18.59
C VAL A 297 -2.21 2.52 -19.25
N ALA A 298 -1.49 3.46 -19.85
CA ALA A 298 -0.20 3.19 -20.48
C ALA A 298 0.94 3.11 -19.46
N MET A 299 0.85 3.84 -18.36
CA MET A 299 1.89 3.93 -17.33
C MET A 299 1.29 3.95 -15.92
N SER A 300 2.02 3.37 -14.96
CA SER A 300 1.72 3.43 -13.53
C SER A 300 3.03 3.45 -12.73
N ILE A 301 3.10 4.24 -11.68
CA ILE A 301 4.25 4.27 -10.77
C ILE A 301 3.93 3.36 -9.60
N ASN A 302 4.72 2.29 -9.44
CA ASN A 302 4.47 1.28 -8.42
C ASN A 302 5.77 0.76 -7.79
N GLY A 303 5.62 0.19 -6.60
CA GLY A 303 6.72 -0.40 -5.87
C GLY A 303 7.10 -1.80 -6.33
N SER A 304 8.33 -2.21 -5.99
CA SER A 304 8.87 -3.53 -6.32
C SER A 304 8.07 -4.71 -5.73
N TRP A 305 7.27 -4.46 -4.68
CA TRP A 305 6.37 -5.44 -4.07
C TRP A 305 5.23 -5.88 -4.98
N MET A 306 4.92 -5.12 -6.04
CA MET A 306 3.87 -5.45 -7.00
C MET A 306 4.25 -6.59 -7.96
N LEU A 307 5.50 -7.06 -7.94
CA LEU A 307 5.99 -8.08 -8.87
C LEU A 307 5.08 -9.32 -8.93
N ALA A 308 4.70 -9.88 -7.78
CA ALA A 308 3.88 -11.08 -7.74
C ALA A 308 2.52 -10.85 -8.42
N GLY A 309 1.85 -9.75 -8.09
CA GLY A 309 0.55 -9.41 -8.70
C GLY A 309 0.63 -9.18 -10.20
N TYR A 310 1.69 -8.54 -10.70
CA TYR A 310 1.87 -8.32 -12.14
C TYR A 310 2.28 -9.58 -12.89
N ARG A 311 3.13 -10.42 -12.29
CA ARG A 311 3.54 -11.71 -12.86
C ARG A 311 2.33 -12.66 -13.03
N ASP A 312 1.48 -12.70 -12.03
CA ASP A 312 0.34 -13.62 -11.98
C ASP A 312 -0.87 -13.10 -12.78
N ASN A 313 -0.82 -11.87 -13.25
CA ASN A 313 -1.79 -11.32 -14.19
C ASN A 313 -1.36 -11.58 -15.65
N GLU A 314 -2.12 -12.40 -16.39
CA GLU A 314 -1.80 -12.80 -17.77
C GLU A 314 -1.58 -11.62 -18.71
N TYR A 315 -2.38 -10.55 -18.57
CA TYR A 315 -2.24 -9.36 -19.41
C TYR A 315 -0.99 -8.59 -19.09
N ALA A 316 -0.72 -8.29 -17.81
CA ALA A 316 0.46 -7.54 -17.41
C ALA A 316 1.75 -8.30 -17.75
N ALA A 317 1.81 -9.60 -17.48
CA ALA A 317 2.96 -10.44 -17.82
C ALA A 317 3.29 -10.48 -19.33
N ALA A 318 2.25 -10.39 -20.18
CA ALA A 318 2.44 -10.39 -21.63
C ALA A 318 2.77 -9.00 -22.21
N ASN A 319 2.21 -7.93 -21.63
CA ASN A 319 2.18 -6.62 -22.28
C ASN A 319 2.97 -5.53 -21.53
N CYS A 320 3.29 -5.71 -20.24
CA CYS A 320 3.96 -4.67 -19.46
C CYS A 320 5.47 -4.91 -19.33
N ASP A 321 6.17 -3.88 -18.86
CA ASP A 321 7.55 -3.93 -18.44
C ASP A 321 7.83 -2.79 -17.44
N VAL A 322 9.07 -2.71 -16.91
CA VAL A 322 9.42 -1.72 -15.90
C VAL A 322 10.66 -0.91 -16.30
N ALA A 323 10.61 0.39 -16.11
CA ALA A 323 11.69 1.33 -16.34
C ALA A 323 11.99 2.14 -15.07
N VAL A 324 13.12 2.83 -15.06
CA VAL A 324 13.46 3.78 -13.98
C VAL A 324 12.47 4.94 -13.95
N LEU A 325 12.30 5.55 -12.77
CA LEU A 325 11.56 6.82 -12.67
C LEU A 325 12.26 7.93 -13.46
N PRO A 326 11.51 8.89 -13.98
CA PRO A 326 12.07 10.12 -14.56
C PRO A 326 12.86 10.95 -13.54
N TYR A 327 13.65 11.90 -14.01
CA TYR A 327 14.34 12.89 -13.19
C TYR A 327 13.91 14.32 -13.56
N THR A 328 14.26 15.34 -12.75
CA THR A 328 13.83 16.71 -13.00
C THR A 328 14.72 17.43 -14.00
N LYS A 329 16.05 17.43 -13.85
CA LYS A 329 17.00 18.13 -14.72
C LYS A 329 18.18 17.29 -15.15
N THR A 330 18.69 16.47 -14.24
CA THR A 330 19.83 15.60 -14.45
C THR A 330 19.57 14.24 -13.84
N PRO A 331 20.23 13.16 -14.25
CA PRO A 331 20.09 11.85 -13.62
C PRO A 331 20.32 11.86 -12.11
N ASP A 332 21.11 12.80 -11.58
CA ASP A 332 21.34 12.95 -10.13
C ASP A 332 20.08 13.43 -9.37
N ASP A 333 19.10 13.98 -10.07
CA ASP A 333 17.81 14.39 -9.50
C ASP A 333 16.79 13.23 -9.50
N ARG A 334 17.14 12.03 -9.99
CA ARG A 334 16.29 10.85 -9.93
C ARG A 334 16.21 10.38 -8.49
N VAL A 335 14.98 10.26 -8.01
CA VAL A 335 14.70 9.86 -6.62
C VAL A 335 13.82 8.62 -6.63
N SER A 336 14.13 7.68 -5.75
CA SER A 336 13.19 6.66 -5.31
C SER A 336 12.91 6.83 -3.83
N ILE A 337 11.65 6.94 -3.50
CA ILE A 337 11.23 6.74 -2.11
C ILE A 337 11.37 5.26 -1.82
N TYR A 338 12.11 4.92 -0.77
CA TYR A 338 12.27 3.54 -0.33
C TYR A 338 11.76 3.34 1.09
N ASN A 339 11.38 2.14 1.36
CA ASN A 339 10.99 1.64 2.67
C ASN A 339 11.48 0.20 2.82
N GLY A 340 11.10 -0.46 3.88
CA GLY A 340 11.33 -1.89 4.09
C GLY A 340 10.55 -2.35 5.30
N LEU A 341 9.99 -3.54 5.19
CA LEU A 341 9.27 -4.16 6.27
C LEU A 341 10.21 -4.85 7.26
N GLY A 342 9.72 -5.02 8.48
CA GLY A 342 10.41 -5.82 9.50
C GLY A 342 9.55 -7.01 9.94
N TRP A 343 10.20 -8.13 10.21
CA TRP A 343 9.62 -9.23 10.96
C TRP A 343 9.68 -8.89 12.45
N ALA A 344 8.54 -8.65 13.06
CA ALA A 344 8.40 -8.37 14.48
C ALA A 344 7.62 -9.48 15.20
N ALA A 345 7.81 -9.58 16.51
CA ALA A 345 7.03 -10.46 17.37
C ALA A 345 6.28 -9.65 18.44
N ALA A 346 5.13 -10.17 18.88
CA ALA A 346 4.41 -9.58 19.99
C ALA A 346 5.20 -9.69 21.31
N ALA A 347 5.25 -8.61 22.08
CA ALA A 347 5.89 -8.62 23.40
C ALA A 347 5.30 -9.64 24.37
N ASN A 348 4.00 -9.94 24.21
CA ASN A 348 3.23 -10.84 25.06
C ASN A 348 2.98 -12.23 24.43
N THR A 349 3.69 -12.57 23.34
CA THR A 349 3.59 -13.92 22.76
C THR A 349 3.86 -14.98 23.82
N LYS A 350 3.11 -16.08 23.77
CA LYS A 350 3.30 -17.21 24.66
C LYS A 350 4.48 -18.09 24.28
N ASN A 351 4.99 -17.90 23.05
CA ASN A 351 6.05 -18.72 22.46
C ASN A 351 7.26 -17.85 22.01
N PRO A 352 7.87 -17.01 22.89
CA PRO A 352 8.88 -16.03 22.48
C PRO A 352 10.15 -16.63 21.85
N ASP A 353 10.51 -17.86 22.24
CA ASP A 353 11.68 -18.55 21.69
C ASP A 353 11.39 -19.14 20.31
N ALA A 354 10.18 -19.65 20.09
CA ALA A 354 9.77 -20.13 18.78
C ALA A 354 9.56 -18.95 17.80
N ALA A 355 8.95 -17.84 18.25
CA ALA A 355 8.80 -16.62 17.46
C ALA A 355 10.17 -16.05 17.05
N TRP A 356 11.13 -16.01 17.99
CA TRP A 356 12.49 -15.60 17.66
C TRP A 356 13.16 -16.56 16.66
N SER A 357 13.08 -17.88 16.88
CA SER A 357 13.66 -18.86 15.98
C SER A 357 13.14 -18.71 14.54
N LEU A 358 11.84 -18.42 14.38
CA LEU A 358 11.26 -18.14 13.08
C LEU A 358 11.80 -16.82 12.50
N ILE A 359 11.84 -15.74 13.28
CA ILE A 359 12.37 -14.44 12.82
C ILE A 359 13.84 -14.55 12.43
N GLU A 360 14.65 -15.27 13.24
CA GLU A 360 16.05 -15.55 12.95
C GLU A 360 16.23 -16.31 11.63
N TYR A 361 15.38 -17.31 11.39
CA TYR A 361 15.37 -18.06 10.13
C TYR A 361 14.99 -17.18 8.94
N LEU A 362 13.87 -16.44 9.04
CA LEU A 362 13.38 -15.55 7.99
C LEU A 362 14.37 -14.41 7.67
N GLY A 363 15.13 -13.95 8.67
CA GLY A 363 16.20 -12.97 8.49
C GLY A 363 17.51 -13.57 7.97
N SER A 364 17.72 -14.87 8.04
CA SER A 364 18.97 -15.50 7.59
C SER A 364 19.24 -15.22 6.10
N LYS A 365 20.54 -15.23 5.72
CA LYS A 365 20.92 -15.06 4.31
C LYS A 365 20.25 -16.07 3.41
N GLU A 366 20.08 -17.31 3.87
CA GLU A 366 19.48 -18.40 3.12
C GLU A 366 18.00 -18.13 2.83
N ALA A 367 17.23 -17.80 3.86
CA ALA A 367 15.81 -17.50 3.70
C ALA A 367 15.58 -16.22 2.88
N GLN A 368 16.40 -15.19 3.08
CA GLN A 368 16.36 -13.95 2.31
C GLN A 368 16.71 -14.16 0.83
N LEU A 369 17.67 -15.05 0.53
CA LEU A 369 17.99 -15.45 -0.84
C LEU A 369 16.82 -16.23 -1.46
N LYS A 370 16.24 -17.19 -0.74
CA LYS A 370 15.08 -17.95 -1.20
C LYS A 370 13.86 -17.05 -1.44
N GLN A 371 13.64 -16.06 -0.58
CA GLN A 371 12.60 -15.03 -0.80
C GLN A 371 12.79 -14.30 -2.14
N ALA A 372 14.02 -13.92 -2.46
CA ALA A 372 14.36 -13.29 -3.73
C ALA A 372 14.19 -14.25 -4.92
N GLU A 373 14.69 -15.49 -4.84
CA GLU A 373 14.58 -16.53 -5.87
C GLU A 373 13.12 -16.89 -6.20
N LEU A 374 12.25 -16.86 -5.22
CA LEU A 374 10.81 -17.10 -5.40
C LEU A 374 10.06 -15.88 -5.98
N GLY A 375 10.74 -14.75 -6.18
CA GLY A 375 10.13 -13.52 -6.67
C GLY A 375 9.11 -12.91 -5.71
N VAL A 376 9.24 -13.20 -4.41
CA VAL A 376 8.35 -12.65 -3.38
C VAL A 376 8.53 -11.14 -3.30
N THR A 377 9.74 -10.67 -3.01
CA THR A 377 10.14 -9.26 -3.00
C THR A 377 11.65 -9.12 -2.95
N MET A 378 12.16 -7.91 -3.17
CA MET A 378 13.58 -7.60 -2.97
C MET A 378 13.92 -7.76 -1.49
N SER A 379 14.89 -8.63 -1.18
CA SER A 379 15.26 -8.91 0.20
C SER A 379 16.07 -7.78 0.83
N ALA A 380 15.90 -7.57 2.14
CA ALA A 380 16.69 -6.59 2.89
C ALA A 380 18.16 -7.00 3.06
N TYR A 381 18.50 -8.28 2.87
CA TYR A 381 19.87 -8.77 2.99
C TYR A 381 20.67 -8.36 1.74
N MET A 382 21.68 -7.52 1.92
CA MET A 382 22.49 -7.01 0.81
C MET A 382 23.16 -8.13 0.01
N GLY A 383 23.14 -7.99 -1.32
CA GLY A 383 23.74 -8.95 -2.27
C GLY A 383 22.85 -10.14 -2.63
N THR A 384 21.55 -10.11 -2.31
CA THR A 384 20.56 -11.11 -2.77
C THR A 384 19.69 -10.61 -3.92
N SER A 385 19.77 -9.33 -4.28
CA SER A 385 18.87 -8.69 -5.25
C SER A 385 18.98 -9.26 -6.66
N ASP A 386 20.15 -9.76 -7.08
CA ASP A 386 20.33 -10.40 -8.41
C ASP A 386 19.42 -11.63 -8.55
N ALA A 387 19.17 -12.37 -7.46
CA ALA A 387 18.27 -13.50 -7.48
C ALA A 387 16.83 -13.06 -7.75
N TRP A 388 16.41 -11.93 -7.18
CA TRP A 388 15.08 -11.37 -7.42
C TRP A 388 14.91 -10.88 -8.87
N VAL A 389 15.93 -10.24 -9.45
CA VAL A 389 15.91 -9.82 -10.87
C VAL A 389 15.73 -11.02 -11.79
N ASN A 390 16.36 -12.15 -11.48
CA ASN A 390 16.31 -13.36 -12.29
C ASN A 390 15.12 -14.30 -11.92
N SER A 391 14.22 -13.89 -11.02
CA SER A 391 13.10 -14.72 -10.59
C SER A 391 11.96 -14.82 -11.61
N VAL A 392 11.94 -13.93 -12.59
CA VAL A 392 10.92 -13.88 -13.66
C VAL A 392 11.57 -13.58 -15.00
N ASP A 393 10.96 -14.09 -16.08
CA ASP A 393 11.40 -13.86 -17.46
C ASP A 393 10.50 -12.84 -18.22
N CYS A 394 9.35 -12.46 -17.61
CA CYS A 394 8.36 -11.62 -18.29
C CYS A 394 8.63 -10.12 -18.18
N PHE A 395 9.49 -9.70 -17.26
CA PHE A 395 9.83 -8.28 -17.02
C PHE A 395 11.33 -8.06 -16.91
N ASP A 396 11.82 -6.89 -17.36
CA ASP A 396 13.19 -6.42 -17.06
C ASP A 396 13.23 -5.69 -15.70
N LEU A 397 13.38 -6.43 -14.62
CA LEU A 397 13.40 -5.89 -13.25
C LEU A 397 14.63 -5.00 -12.95
N ASN A 398 15.58 -4.84 -13.92
CA ASN A 398 16.68 -3.89 -13.77
C ASN A 398 16.21 -2.44 -13.63
N GLY A 399 14.97 -2.12 -14.04
CA GLY A 399 14.34 -0.84 -13.73
C GLY A 399 14.36 -0.54 -12.23
N HIS A 400 13.89 -1.47 -11.40
CA HIS A 400 13.92 -1.35 -9.94
C HIS A 400 15.35 -1.36 -9.36
N MET A 401 16.24 -2.21 -9.91
CA MET A 401 17.64 -2.26 -9.43
C MET A 401 18.39 -0.95 -9.63
N LYS A 402 18.21 -0.32 -10.80
CA LYS A 402 18.80 1.02 -11.05
C LYS A 402 18.24 2.09 -10.11
N MET A 403 17.04 1.89 -9.56
CA MET A 403 16.47 2.81 -8.58
C MET A 403 17.13 2.65 -7.20
N LEU A 404 17.79 1.52 -6.87
CA LEU A 404 18.66 1.42 -5.69
C LEU A 404 19.94 2.27 -5.83
N ASP A 405 20.41 2.51 -7.06
CA ASP A 405 21.57 3.36 -7.34
C ASP A 405 21.20 4.84 -7.48
N ALA A 406 19.90 5.16 -7.53
CA ALA A 406 19.39 6.54 -7.56
C ALA A 406 19.53 7.20 -6.17
N LYS A 407 19.14 8.48 -6.08
CA LYS A 407 19.02 9.14 -4.78
C LYS A 407 17.88 8.47 -3.99
N LEU A 408 18.24 7.60 -3.05
CA LEU A 408 17.28 6.99 -2.15
C LEU A 408 16.86 7.99 -1.07
N VAL A 409 15.56 8.16 -0.91
CA VAL A 409 14.97 8.93 0.18
C VAL A 409 14.08 7.98 0.98
N PHE A 410 14.35 7.87 2.29
CA PHE A 410 13.51 7.04 3.14
C PHE A 410 12.08 7.60 3.16
N ARG A 411 11.09 6.73 3.12
CA ARG A 411 9.68 7.13 3.20
C ARG A 411 9.48 8.03 4.43
N PRO A 412 8.96 9.25 4.26
CA PRO A 412 8.76 10.17 5.37
C PRO A 412 7.96 9.53 6.50
N TYR A 413 8.47 9.61 7.73
CA TYR A 413 7.81 9.06 8.92
C TYR A 413 8.16 9.86 10.17
N SER A 414 7.28 9.80 11.16
CA SER A 414 7.46 10.31 12.52
C SER A 414 6.87 9.32 13.52
N ARG A 415 6.71 9.71 14.77
CA ARG A 415 6.06 8.85 15.79
C ARG A 415 4.62 8.52 15.44
N ASP A 416 3.87 9.52 15.02
CA ASP A 416 2.45 9.41 14.69
C ASP A 416 2.18 9.68 13.20
N THR A 417 2.93 9.00 12.31
CA THR A 417 2.89 9.21 10.84
C THR A 417 1.47 9.17 10.28
N THR A 418 0.65 8.20 10.68
CA THR A 418 -0.72 8.04 10.18
C THR A 418 -1.58 9.27 10.44
N VAL A 419 -1.37 9.98 11.55
CA VAL A 419 -2.15 11.18 11.89
C VAL A 419 -2.02 12.27 10.84
N TRP A 420 -0.80 12.60 10.46
CA TRP A 420 -0.58 13.66 9.48
C TRP A 420 -0.68 13.17 8.02
N GLU A 421 -0.43 11.90 7.77
CA GLU A 421 -0.50 11.33 6.42
C GLU A 421 -1.95 11.15 5.98
N ASP A 422 -2.83 10.61 6.82
CA ASP A 422 -4.26 10.48 6.53
C ASP A 422 -4.91 11.85 6.33
N MET A 423 -4.56 12.83 7.19
CA MET A 423 -5.01 14.22 7.03
C MET A 423 -4.52 14.83 5.71
N MET A 424 -3.28 14.56 5.30
CA MET A 424 -2.73 15.05 4.03
C MET A 424 -3.46 14.42 2.84
N ILE A 425 -3.71 13.11 2.85
CA ILE A 425 -4.45 12.39 1.81
C ILE A 425 -5.88 12.97 1.69
N GLU A 426 -6.56 13.17 2.83
CA GLU A 426 -7.90 13.75 2.85
C GLU A 426 -7.93 15.16 2.23
N LYS A 427 -7.02 16.04 2.64
CA LYS A 427 -7.00 17.43 2.15
C LYS A 427 -6.60 17.54 0.67
N LEU A 428 -5.72 16.66 0.18
CA LEU A 428 -5.31 16.66 -1.22
C LEU A 428 -6.45 16.32 -2.17
N GLN A 429 -7.55 15.72 -1.70
CA GLN A 429 -8.73 15.46 -2.54
C GLN A 429 -9.25 16.74 -3.20
N ASP A 430 -9.25 17.87 -2.49
CA ASP A 430 -9.66 19.17 -3.05
C ASP A 430 -8.77 19.63 -4.22
N ALA A 431 -7.49 19.24 -4.21
CA ALA A 431 -6.56 19.54 -5.30
C ALA A 431 -6.71 18.57 -6.47
N TRP A 432 -6.92 17.27 -6.17
CA TRP A 432 -7.15 16.26 -7.22
C TRP A 432 -8.43 16.49 -7.99
N THR A 433 -9.50 16.95 -7.34
CA THR A 433 -10.78 17.31 -7.98
C THR A 433 -10.74 18.66 -8.68
N GLY A 434 -9.74 19.49 -8.41
CA GLY A 434 -9.62 20.87 -8.90
C GLY A 434 -10.56 21.85 -8.18
N ASP A 435 -11.16 21.46 -7.06
CA ASP A 435 -12.04 22.33 -6.25
C ASP A 435 -11.27 23.47 -5.61
N LYS A 436 -9.98 23.27 -5.30
CA LYS A 436 -9.07 24.30 -4.78
C LYS A 436 -7.72 24.27 -5.50
N PRO A 437 -7.06 25.44 -5.63
CA PRO A 437 -5.67 25.49 -6.12
C PRO A 437 -4.75 24.64 -5.26
N VAL A 438 -3.87 23.85 -5.89
CA VAL A 438 -2.91 22.99 -5.20
C VAL A 438 -2.02 23.77 -4.23
N GLU A 439 -1.65 24.99 -4.56
CA GLU A 439 -0.85 25.88 -3.73
C GLU A 439 -1.54 26.21 -2.40
N ASP A 440 -2.86 26.42 -2.41
CA ASP A 440 -3.63 26.73 -1.21
C ASP A 440 -3.84 25.47 -0.36
N VAL A 441 -4.09 24.33 -0.99
CA VAL A 441 -4.22 23.03 -0.31
C VAL A 441 -2.91 22.65 0.39
N CYS A 442 -1.78 22.76 -0.31
CA CYS A 442 -0.47 22.43 0.24
C CYS A 442 -0.08 23.30 1.44
N LYS A 443 -0.46 24.59 1.46
CA LYS A 443 -0.26 25.48 2.62
C LYS A 443 -1.06 25.01 3.84
N VAL A 444 -2.34 24.69 3.64
CA VAL A 444 -3.20 24.19 4.72
C VAL A 444 -2.66 22.85 5.28
N ILE A 445 -2.16 21.99 4.41
CA ILE A 445 -1.50 20.73 4.82
C ILE A 445 -0.24 21.02 5.65
N ALA A 446 0.62 21.95 5.17
CA ALA A 446 1.87 22.26 5.85
C ALA A 446 1.64 22.81 7.26
N GLU A 447 0.64 23.68 7.45
CA GLU A 447 0.26 24.21 8.75
C GLU A 447 -0.23 23.09 9.67
N ALA A 448 -1.23 22.33 9.25
CA ALA A 448 -1.83 21.25 10.06
C ALA A 448 -0.83 20.11 10.38
N MET A 449 0.00 19.73 9.40
CA MET A 449 1.04 18.73 9.59
C MET A 449 2.13 19.20 10.56
N THR A 450 2.53 20.49 10.49
CA THR A 450 3.51 21.06 11.44
C THR A 450 2.95 21.10 12.86
N GLU A 451 1.64 21.39 13.02
CA GLU A 451 0.97 21.31 14.31
C GLU A 451 0.95 19.87 14.86
N ALA A 452 0.61 18.87 14.02
CA ALA A 452 0.62 17.47 14.41
C ALA A 452 2.03 17.01 14.86
N LEU A 453 3.07 17.37 14.11
CA LEU A 453 4.47 17.05 14.45
C LEU A 453 4.94 17.73 15.76
N ALA A 454 4.34 18.85 16.16
CA ALA A 454 4.67 19.53 17.40
C ALA A 454 4.00 18.88 18.63
N GLU A 455 3.00 18.03 18.43
CA GLU A 455 2.30 17.28 19.49
C GLU A 455 2.99 15.93 19.79
N GLU A 456 3.89 15.49 18.95
CA GLU A 456 4.70 14.28 19.17
C GLU A 456 5.80 14.47 20.21
#